data_825ed37e9aadf735be4450af92fafd1c
#
_entry.id   825ed37e9aadf735be4450af92fafd1c
#
_cell.length_a   1.000
_cell.length_b   1.000
_cell.length_c   1.000
_cell.angle_alpha   90.00
_cell.angle_beta   90.00
_cell.angle_gamma   90.00
#
_symmetry.space_group_name_H-M   'P 1'
#
loop_
_entity.id
_entity.type
_entity.pdbx_description
1 polymer ?
#
loop_
_entity_poly.entity_id
_entity_poly.type
_entity_poly.pdbx_seq_one_letter_code
_entity_poly.pdbx_strand_id
1 'polypeptide(L)'
;MGQQVYEEEIVARAAAAAGEGTVVRREIARSLRSELPGTVRLPNWITGRAPSGVRSAVGAMLYRGADVVHRMGLGMPPARVPEVITIHDTVAWRFDDESPPEPFAAHELRRAAAVIAPSQYAADDAAEFLGLEHVHAIYNGVDPVFLDAEPLSPESRAGLGIAGAYVLHAGGASRRKNLEALADAWEVVSAARPDLTLVLSGPPHPRRTALFSKLPRTRLVGRVPAALVPGLFAGATAVVVPSLYEGFGLPALEGLAAGAPVVAARTSALPEVVGDAGVLVEPTGADVAEGILFAASGDSAVSTMAARGRERAREFTWERSAREHAAVWRRVFSGS
;
A
#
# COMPACT_ATOMS: atom_id res chain seq x y z
N MET A 1 -1.90 4.59 -5.12
CA MET A 1 -3.16 3.93 -4.71
C MET A 1 -3.14 3.62 -3.21
N GLY A 2 -2.17 2.89 -2.67
CA GLY A 2 -2.15 2.55 -1.23
C GLY A 2 -2.18 3.75 -0.29
N GLN A 3 -1.38 4.78 -0.54
CA GLN A 3 -1.39 6.00 0.26
C GLN A 3 -2.76 6.69 0.26
N GLN A 4 -3.43 6.77 -0.89
CA GLN A 4 -4.75 7.41 -0.99
C GLN A 4 -5.81 6.63 -0.18
N VAL A 5 -5.79 5.30 -0.26
CA VAL A 5 -6.69 4.45 0.54
C VAL A 5 -6.45 4.69 2.03
N TYR A 6 -5.19 4.67 2.47
CA TYR A 6 -4.83 4.98 3.85
C TYR A 6 -5.37 6.34 4.31
N GLU A 7 -5.13 7.41 3.53
CA GLU A 7 -5.59 8.74 3.87
C GLU A 7 -7.12 8.81 4.02
N GLU A 8 -7.86 8.22 3.08
CA GLU A 8 -9.32 8.21 3.08
C GLU A 8 -9.87 7.42 4.28
N GLU A 9 -9.32 6.25 4.57
CA GLU A 9 -9.77 5.36 5.64
C GLU A 9 -9.49 5.93 7.04
N ILE A 10 -8.31 6.50 7.27
CA ILE A 10 -7.98 7.15 8.54
C ILE A 10 -8.83 8.39 8.76
N VAL A 11 -8.99 9.24 7.73
CA VAL A 11 -9.81 10.46 7.85
C VAL A 11 -11.28 10.13 8.12
N ALA A 12 -11.84 9.12 7.46
CA ALA A 12 -13.23 8.72 7.67
C ALA A 12 -13.52 8.30 9.13
N ARG A 13 -12.51 7.75 9.82
CA ARG A 13 -12.64 7.25 11.19
C ARG A 13 -12.06 8.18 12.25
N ALA A 14 -11.35 9.21 11.85
CA ALA A 14 -10.58 10.07 12.75
C ALA A 14 -11.43 10.68 13.88
N ALA A 15 -12.62 11.21 13.56
CA ALA A 15 -13.49 11.84 14.56
C ALA A 15 -13.98 10.83 15.60
N ALA A 16 -14.43 9.65 15.17
CA ALA A 16 -14.88 8.60 16.09
C ALA A 16 -13.73 8.05 16.96
N ALA A 17 -12.53 7.91 16.37
CA ALA A 17 -11.35 7.40 17.07
C ALA A 17 -10.77 8.42 18.07
N ALA A 18 -10.81 9.70 17.75
CA ALA A 18 -10.32 10.77 18.61
C ALA A 18 -11.17 10.94 19.89
N GLY A 19 -12.49 10.68 19.80
CA GLY A 19 -13.41 10.71 20.93
C GLY A 19 -14.10 12.06 21.14
N GLU A 20 -14.97 12.09 22.14
CA GLU A 20 -15.76 13.28 22.48
C GLU A 20 -14.86 14.47 22.88
N GLY A 21 -15.28 15.66 22.51
CA GLY A 21 -14.53 16.91 22.76
C GLY A 21 -13.43 17.20 21.75
N THR A 22 -13.14 16.29 20.83
CA THR A 22 -12.14 16.50 19.76
C THR A 22 -12.81 16.92 18.46
N VAL A 23 -12.33 18.01 17.87
CA VAL A 23 -12.77 18.48 16.55
C VAL A 23 -11.71 18.09 15.52
N VAL A 24 -12.07 17.20 14.60
CA VAL A 24 -11.19 16.81 13.49
C VAL A 24 -11.52 17.65 12.27
N ARG A 25 -10.50 18.33 11.73
CA ARG A 25 -10.59 19.13 10.51
C ARG A 25 -9.67 18.54 9.44
N ARG A 26 -10.22 18.26 8.28
CA ARG A 26 -9.48 17.77 7.11
C ARG A 26 -9.08 18.93 6.20
N GLU A 27 -7.79 19.02 5.88
CA GLU A 27 -7.28 19.95 4.87
C GLU A 27 -6.72 19.18 3.68
N ILE A 28 -7.27 19.47 2.49
CA ILE A 28 -6.82 18.87 1.23
C ILE A 28 -6.23 19.97 0.36
N ALA A 29 -4.91 20.02 0.27
CA ALA A 29 -4.26 20.94 -0.66
C ALA A 29 -4.30 20.41 -2.09
N ARG A 30 -4.63 21.28 -3.01
CA ARG A 30 -4.54 21.03 -4.45
C ARG A 30 -3.77 22.16 -5.11
N SER A 31 -3.16 21.87 -6.25
CA SER A 31 -2.55 22.93 -7.07
C SER A 31 -3.60 23.89 -7.60
N LEU A 32 -3.21 25.12 -7.88
CA LEU A 32 -4.10 26.13 -8.49
C LEU A 32 -4.73 25.66 -9.81
N ARG A 33 -4.09 24.73 -10.52
CA ARG A 33 -4.54 24.19 -11.82
C ARG A 33 -5.31 22.88 -11.70
N SER A 34 -5.46 22.34 -10.50
CA SER A 34 -6.16 21.05 -10.30
C SER A 34 -7.67 21.26 -10.37
N GLU A 35 -8.36 20.44 -11.13
CA GLU A 35 -9.83 20.40 -11.16
C GLU A 35 -10.42 19.55 -10.03
N LEU A 36 -9.57 18.77 -9.34
CA LEU A 36 -9.99 17.90 -8.25
C LEU A 36 -10.46 18.71 -7.03
N PRO A 37 -11.44 18.19 -6.26
CA PRO A 37 -11.89 18.84 -5.04
C PRO A 37 -10.78 18.96 -4.00
N GLY A 38 -10.76 20.06 -3.27
CA GLY A 38 -9.80 20.35 -2.20
C GLY A 38 -10.27 21.51 -1.36
N THR A 39 -9.80 21.58 -0.10
CA THR A 39 -10.14 22.66 0.83
C THR A 39 -9.27 23.89 0.63
N VAL A 40 -8.05 23.69 0.14
CA VAL A 40 -7.06 24.74 -0.09
C VAL A 40 -6.43 24.61 -1.47
N ARG A 41 -6.21 25.74 -2.12
CA ARG A 41 -5.49 25.81 -3.38
C ARG A 41 -4.15 26.51 -3.17
N LEU A 42 -3.05 25.81 -3.49
CA LEU A 42 -1.69 26.32 -3.32
C LEU A 42 -0.94 26.26 -4.65
N PRO A 43 -0.09 27.25 -4.95
CA PRO A 43 0.87 27.14 -6.03
C PRO A 43 1.81 25.93 -5.78
N ASN A 44 2.10 25.16 -6.82
CA ASN A 44 2.95 23.94 -6.71
C ASN A 44 4.34 24.20 -6.09
N TRP A 45 4.91 25.42 -6.29
CA TRP A 45 6.21 25.74 -5.72
C TRP A 45 6.19 25.86 -4.19
N ILE A 46 5.03 26.18 -3.59
CA ILE A 46 4.89 26.25 -2.12
C ILE A 46 5.01 24.87 -1.48
N THR A 47 4.44 23.85 -2.12
CA THR A 47 4.45 22.49 -1.59
C THR A 47 5.83 21.84 -1.64
N GLY A 48 6.64 22.13 -2.69
CA GLY A 48 7.90 21.38 -2.89
C GLY A 48 9.19 22.22 -2.91
N ARG A 49 9.13 23.54 -3.23
CA ARG A 49 10.35 24.33 -3.50
C ARG A 49 10.46 25.65 -2.75
N ALA A 50 9.42 26.08 -2.04
CA ALA A 50 9.48 27.32 -1.30
C ALA A 50 10.49 27.24 -0.15
N PRO A 51 11.17 28.36 0.18
CA PRO A 51 12.02 28.43 1.37
C PRO A 51 11.25 28.03 2.63
N SER A 52 11.95 27.43 3.59
CA SER A 52 11.35 26.90 4.84
C SER A 52 10.50 27.95 5.59
N GLY A 53 10.94 29.22 5.62
CA GLY A 53 10.19 30.31 6.23
C GLY A 53 8.83 30.57 5.55
N VAL A 54 8.77 30.50 4.21
CA VAL A 54 7.52 30.65 3.46
C VAL A 54 6.60 29.48 3.70
N ARG A 55 7.11 28.24 3.65
CA ARG A 55 6.35 27.03 3.96
C ARG A 55 5.77 27.12 5.38
N SER A 56 6.59 27.46 6.38
CA SER A 56 6.16 27.62 7.77
C SER A 56 5.09 28.70 7.97
N ALA A 57 5.19 29.83 7.24
CA ALA A 57 4.17 30.88 7.29
C ALA A 57 2.84 30.41 6.69
N VAL A 58 2.89 29.70 5.55
CA VAL A 58 1.70 29.09 4.93
C VAL A 58 1.08 28.04 5.85
N GLY A 59 1.90 27.15 6.45
CA GLY A 59 1.42 26.18 7.41
C GLY A 59 0.75 26.81 8.64
N ALA A 60 1.32 27.87 9.20
CA ALA A 60 0.71 28.61 10.31
C ALA A 60 -0.67 29.18 9.98
N MET A 61 -0.89 29.56 8.72
CA MET A 61 -2.19 30.03 8.26
C MET A 61 -3.17 28.87 8.04
N LEU A 62 -2.72 27.79 7.40
CA LEU A 62 -3.54 26.61 7.10
C LEU A 62 -4.07 25.92 8.35
N TYR A 63 -3.20 25.76 9.35
CA TYR A 63 -3.50 25.00 10.57
C TYR A 63 -3.88 25.89 11.76
N ARG A 64 -4.34 27.12 11.47
CA ARG A 64 -4.73 28.04 12.52
C ARG A 64 -5.81 27.45 13.43
N GLY A 65 -5.54 27.49 14.74
CA GLY A 65 -6.45 26.96 15.77
C GLY A 65 -6.44 25.43 15.90
N ALA A 66 -5.48 24.74 15.28
CA ALA A 66 -5.22 23.34 15.59
C ALA A 66 -4.27 23.23 16.78
N ASP A 67 -4.51 22.23 17.63
CA ASP A 67 -3.62 21.87 18.74
C ASP A 67 -2.56 20.85 18.31
N VAL A 68 -2.93 19.93 17.41
CA VAL A 68 -2.06 18.92 16.79
C VAL A 68 -2.37 18.85 15.29
N VAL A 69 -1.35 18.71 14.47
CA VAL A 69 -1.49 18.49 13.03
C VAL A 69 -0.94 17.12 12.65
N HIS A 70 -1.74 16.32 11.97
CA HIS A 70 -1.26 15.09 11.35
C HIS A 70 -1.12 15.28 9.84
N ARG A 71 0.12 15.25 9.35
CA ARG A 71 0.41 15.25 7.92
C ARG A 71 0.58 13.83 7.41
N MET A 72 -0.35 13.38 6.57
CA MET A 72 -0.33 12.05 5.94
C MET A 72 0.53 12.00 4.67
N GLY A 73 1.21 13.10 4.35
CA GLY A 73 2.13 13.24 3.24
C GLY A 73 3.02 14.45 3.43
N LEU A 74 4.23 14.38 2.91
CA LEU A 74 5.29 15.39 3.11
C LEU A 74 5.18 16.62 2.20
N GLY A 75 4.30 16.59 1.21
CA GLY A 75 4.07 17.73 0.31
C GLY A 75 3.40 18.93 0.99
N MET A 76 2.67 18.75 2.09
CA MET A 76 2.02 19.83 2.83
C MET A 76 3.03 20.66 3.61
N PRO A 77 2.82 21.99 3.75
CA PRO A 77 3.66 22.85 4.58
C PRO A 77 3.68 22.39 6.05
N PRO A 78 4.80 22.58 6.79
CA PRO A 78 4.89 22.20 8.21
C PRO A 78 4.03 23.14 9.09
N ALA A 79 3.50 22.58 10.18
CA ALA A 79 2.78 23.34 11.19
C ALA A 79 3.73 24.04 12.18
N ARG A 80 3.16 24.95 12.99
CA ARG A 80 3.85 25.55 14.14
C ARG A 80 3.48 24.89 15.49
N VAL A 81 2.43 24.08 15.46
CA VAL A 81 2.00 23.25 16.57
C VAL A 81 2.64 21.87 16.47
N PRO A 82 2.60 21.03 17.51
CA PRO A 82 3.11 19.67 17.43
C PRO A 82 2.57 18.91 16.23
N GLU A 83 3.47 18.24 15.51
CA GLU A 83 3.13 17.50 14.29
C GLU A 83 3.29 15.98 14.48
N VAL A 84 2.33 15.25 13.97
CA VAL A 84 2.45 13.84 13.63
C VAL A 84 2.64 13.75 12.12
N ILE A 85 3.58 12.94 11.64
CA ILE A 85 3.80 12.75 10.21
C ILE A 85 3.75 11.26 9.89
N THR A 86 2.99 10.87 8.85
CA THR A 86 3.07 9.50 8.32
C THR A 86 4.12 9.42 7.23
N ILE A 87 5.04 8.45 7.39
CA ILE A 87 5.94 7.98 6.34
C ILE A 87 5.51 6.57 5.93
N HIS A 88 5.18 6.38 4.65
CA HIS A 88 4.72 5.08 4.18
C HIS A 88 5.86 4.10 3.93
N ASP A 89 7.00 4.61 3.48
CA ASP A 89 8.21 3.87 3.15
C ASP A 89 9.37 4.83 2.87
N THR A 90 10.55 4.30 2.60
CA THR A 90 11.75 5.04 2.20
C THR A 90 12.08 4.89 0.71
N VAL A 91 11.14 4.40 -0.11
CA VAL A 91 11.39 4.10 -1.54
C VAL A 91 11.87 5.31 -2.34
N ALA A 92 11.38 6.51 -2.01
CA ALA A 92 11.77 7.76 -2.65
C ALA A 92 13.30 8.05 -2.56
N TRP A 93 13.98 7.48 -1.57
CA TRP A 93 15.43 7.61 -1.37
C TRP A 93 16.22 6.39 -1.88
N ARG A 94 15.56 5.26 -2.14
CA ARG A 94 16.22 3.97 -2.45
C ARG A 94 16.13 3.58 -3.92
N PHE A 95 15.08 4.01 -4.61
CA PHE A 95 14.79 3.59 -5.99
C PHE A 95 14.74 4.81 -6.90
N ASP A 96 15.57 4.81 -7.92
CA ASP A 96 15.76 5.89 -8.88
C ASP A 96 14.59 6.05 -9.89
N ASP A 97 13.75 5.02 -9.99
CA ASP A 97 12.54 5.01 -10.80
C ASP A 97 11.27 5.42 -10.04
N GLU A 98 11.40 5.73 -8.75
CA GLU A 98 10.34 6.34 -7.94
C GLU A 98 10.48 7.87 -7.94
N SER A 99 9.41 8.57 -7.53
CA SER A 99 9.48 10.03 -7.38
C SER A 99 10.52 10.39 -6.31
N PRO A 100 11.38 11.38 -6.56
CA PRO A 100 12.36 11.80 -5.55
C PRO A 100 11.66 12.31 -4.29
N PRO A 101 12.32 12.20 -3.12
CA PRO A 101 11.75 12.70 -1.88
C PRO A 101 11.58 14.22 -1.92
N GLU A 102 10.58 14.72 -1.19
CA GLU A 102 10.43 16.16 -1.01
C GLU A 102 11.70 16.75 -0.36
N PRO A 103 12.19 17.90 -0.80
CA PRO A 103 13.49 18.46 -0.40
C PRO A 103 13.68 18.59 1.12
N PHE A 104 12.59 18.82 1.87
CA PHE A 104 12.62 19.03 3.32
C PHE A 104 12.17 17.81 4.10
N ALA A 105 11.83 16.71 3.45
CA ALA A 105 11.22 15.54 4.06
C ALA A 105 11.99 15.02 5.28
N ALA A 106 13.26 14.71 5.12
CA ALA A 106 14.09 14.17 6.21
C ALA A 106 14.23 15.15 7.39
N HIS A 107 14.34 16.46 7.10
CA HIS A 107 14.41 17.49 8.13
C HIS A 107 13.09 17.63 8.89
N GLU A 108 11.97 17.65 8.19
CA GLU A 108 10.64 17.78 8.79
C GLU A 108 10.28 16.54 9.61
N LEU A 109 10.61 15.34 9.14
CA LEU A 109 10.43 14.09 9.87
C LEU A 109 11.20 14.07 11.21
N ARG A 110 12.47 14.51 11.22
CA ARG A 110 13.28 14.58 12.46
C ARG A 110 12.76 15.58 13.47
N ARG A 111 11.95 16.55 13.06
CA ARG A 111 11.35 17.57 13.93
C ARG A 111 9.92 17.25 14.38
N ALA A 112 9.31 16.24 13.78
CA ALA A 112 7.97 15.82 14.13
C ALA A 112 7.93 15.36 15.61
N ALA A 113 6.84 15.66 16.29
CA ALA A 113 6.60 15.18 17.66
C ALA A 113 6.39 13.65 17.68
N ALA A 114 5.90 13.09 16.58
CA ALA A 114 5.84 11.65 16.35
C ALA A 114 5.81 11.36 14.85
N VAL A 115 6.37 10.23 14.46
CA VAL A 115 6.27 9.69 13.10
C VAL A 115 5.50 8.37 13.16
N ILE A 116 4.62 8.14 12.18
CA ILE A 116 3.87 6.89 12.04
C ILE A 116 4.32 6.20 10.76
N ALA A 117 4.51 4.88 10.82
CA ALA A 117 4.79 4.05 9.66
C ALA A 117 3.80 2.86 9.62
N PRO A 118 3.48 2.31 8.43
CA PRO A 118 2.40 1.32 8.27
C PRO A 118 2.78 -0.10 8.70
N SER A 119 4.02 -0.35 9.08
CA SER A 119 4.51 -1.65 9.54
C SER A 119 5.70 -1.47 10.49
N GLN A 120 6.06 -2.50 11.24
CA GLN A 120 7.27 -2.47 12.07
C GLN A 120 8.51 -2.35 11.20
N TYR A 121 8.56 -3.10 10.10
CA TYR A 121 9.66 -2.98 9.14
C TYR A 121 9.82 -1.54 8.63
N ALA A 122 8.73 -0.91 8.19
CA ALA A 122 8.81 0.47 7.68
C ALA A 122 9.19 1.47 8.77
N ALA A 123 8.79 1.22 10.03
CA ALA A 123 9.19 2.04 11.17
C ALA A 123 10.68 1.93 11.46
N ASP A 124 11.20 0.71 11.53
CA ASP A 124 12.62 0.44 11.80
C ASP A 124 13.50 0.96 10.66
N ASP A 125 13.10 0.70 9.39
CA ASP A 125 13.80 1.17 8.21
C ASP A 125 13.84 2.71 8.13
N ALA A 126 12.73 3.39 8.43
CA ALA A 126 12.69 4.85 8.46
C ALA A 126 13.51 5.42 9.61
N ALA A 127 13.45 4.79 10.80
CA ALA A 127 14.23 5.19 11.96
C ALA A 127 15.74 5.09 11.69
N GLU A 128 16.20 3.96 11.16
CA GLU A 128 17.62 3.74 10.83
C GLU A 128 18.09 4.66 9.70
N PHE A 129 17.34 4.66 8.58
CA PHE A 129 17.76 5.35 7.37
C PHE A 129 17.75 6.87 7.48
N LEU A 130 16.74 7.43 8.17
CA LEU A 130 16.54 8.88 8.31
C LEU A 130 17.01 9.43 9.66
N GLY A 131 17.45 8.58 10.60
CA GLY A 131 17.83 8.98 11.95
C GLY A 131 16.67 9.53 12.76
N LEU A 132 15.55 8.79 12.82
CA LEU A 132 14.33 9.18 13.55
C LEU A 132 14.26 8.47 14.89
N GLU A 133 13.81 9.18 15.94
CA GLU A 133 13.79 8.63 17.30
C GLU A 133 12.41 8.11 17.74
N HIS A 134 11.32 8.66 17.17
CA HIS A 134 9.96 8.39 17.63
C HIS A 134 9.07 7.91 16.47
N VAL A 135 9.36 6.72 15.93
CA VAL A 135 8.55 6.10 14.88
C VAL A 135 7.63 5.05 15.50
N HIS A 136 6.34 5.21 15.27
CA HIS A 136 5.30 4.29 15.71
C HIS A 136 4.84 3.43 14.54
N ALA A 137 4.96 2.10 14.67
CA ALA A 137 4.35 1.18 13.74
C ALA A 137 2.84 1.10 14.01
N ILE A 138 2.03 1.47 13.02
CA ILE A 138 0.56 1.35 13.06
C ILE A 138 0.11 0.70 11.75
N TYR A 139 -0.33 -0.54 11.84
CA TYR A 139 -0.72 -1.32 10.67
C TYR A 139 -1.89 -0.71 9.93
N ASN A 140 -1.84 -0.80 8.61
CA ASN A 140 -2.99 -0.52 7.76
C ASN A 140 -4.08 -1.57 7.99
N GLY A 141 -5.31 -1.21 7.65
CA GLY A 141 -6.42 -2.14 7.57
C GLY A 141 -6.63 -2.67 6.16
N VAL A 142 -7.47 -3.68 6.05
CA VAL A 142 -8.08 -4.12 4.79
C VAL A 142 -9.51 -3.62 4.72
N ASP A 143 -10.00 -3.29 3.53
CA ASP A 143 -11.41 -2.97 3.33
C ASP A 143 -12.23 -4.26 3.55
N PRO A 144 -13.25 -4.24 4.42
CA PRO A 144 -14.13 -5.40 4.67
C PRO A 144 -14.71 -6.03 3.41
N VAL A 145 -14.87 -5.27 2.34
CA VAL A 145 -15.37 -5.78 1.05
C VAL A 145 -14.55 -6.94 0.49
N PHE A 146 -13.25 -7.05 0.85
CA PHE A 146 -12.42 -8.20 0.46
C PHE A 146 -12.72 -9.45 1.28
N LEU A 147 -13.14 -9.32 2.53
CA LEU A 147 -13.46 -10.47 3.41
C LEU A 147 -14.71 -11.23 2.92
N ASP A 148 -15.65 -10.49 2.33
CA ASP A 148 -16.92 -11.02 1.83
C ASP A 148 -16.94 -11.12 0.29
N ALA A 149 -15.77 -10.99 -0.35
CA ALA A 149 -15.69 -10.98 -1.80
C ALA A 149 -15.97 -12.36 -2.42
N GLU A 150 -16.90 -12.37 -3.38
CA GLU A 150 -17.12 -13.53 -4.25
C GLU A 150 -16.35 -13.37 -5.56
N PRO A 151 -15.90 -14.47 -6.18
CA PRO A 151 -15.25 -14.43 -7.48
C PRO A 151 -16.07 -13.68 -8.53
N LEU A 152 -15.40 -12.98 -9.43
CA LEU A 152 -16.06 -12.28 -10.54
C LEU A 152 -16.96 -13.22 -11.34
N SER A 153 -18.13 -12.70 -11.75
CA SER A 153 -19.02 -13.41 -12.67
C SER A 153 -18.28 -13.78 -13.99
N PRO A 154 -18.72 -14.85 -14.68
CA PRO A 154 -18.15 -15.21 -15.98
C PRO A 154 -18.14 -14.04 -16.97
N GLU A 155 -19.18 -13.22 -16.97
CA GLU A 155 -19.31 -12.05 -17.84
C GLU A 155 -18.27 -10.97 -17.48
N SER A 156 -18.11 -10.64 -16.21
CA SER A 156 -17.09 -9.68 -15.75
C SER A 156 -15.68 -10.16 -16.05
N ARG A 157 -15.40 -11.46 -15.89
CA ARG A 157 -14.13 -12.07 -16.27
C ARG A 157 -13.86 -11.98 -17.76
N ALA A 158 -14.88 -12.31 -18.57
CA ALA A 158 -14.78 -12.20 -20.03
C ALA A 158 -14.54 -10.76 -20.48
N GLY A 159 -15.20 -9.78 -19.83
CA GLY A 159 -14.97 -8.34 -20.07
C GLY A 159 -13.53 -7.90 -19.81
N LEU A 160 -12.84 -8.53 -18.86
CA LEU A 160 -11.41 -8.34 -18.61
C LEU A 160 -10.51 -9.22 -19.49
N GLY A 161 -11.08 -10.07 -20.34
CA GLY A 161 -10.37 -11.04 -21.19
C GLY A 161 -9.68 -12.14 -20.38
N ILE A 162 -10.22 -12.49 -19.20
CA ILE A 162 -9.72 -13.55 -18.33
C ILE A 162 -10.50 -14.83 -18.59
N ALA A 163 -9.83 -15.84 -19.15
CA ALA A 163 -10.38 -17.17 -19.36
C ALA A 163 -9.71 -18.18 -18.42
N GLY A 164 -10.51 -19.09 -17.84
CA GLY A 164 -9.98 -20.15 -16.97
C GLY A 164 -9.40 -19.69 -15.64
N ALA A 165 -8.53 -20.48 -15.09
CA ALA A 165 -7.81 -20.21 -13.84
C ALA A 165 -6.71 -19.16 -14.06
N TYR A 166 -6.41 -18.35 -13.02
CA TYR A 166 -5.41 -17.29 -13.17
C TYR A 166 -4.64 -17.00 -11.89
N VAL A 167 -3.39 -16.58 -12.11
CA VAL A 167 -2.52 -15.98 -11.10
C VAL A 167 -2.61 -14.47 -11.23
N LEU A 168 -2.84 -13.77 -10.12
CA LEU A 168 -3.01 -12.32 -10.09
C LEU A 168 -1.77 -11.63 -9.55
N HIS A 169 -1.24 -10.65 -10.29
CA HIS A 169 -0.36 -9.61 -9.77
C HIS A 169 -1.06 -8.26 -9.84
N ALA A 170 -1.26 -7.61 -8.68
CA ALA A 170 -1.88 -6.30 -8.59
C ALA A 170 -0.86 -5.26 -8.08
N GLY A 171 -0.56 -4.25 -8.90
CA GLY A 171 0.40 -3.23 -8.48
C GLY A 171 0.91 -2.32 -9.58
N GLY A 172 1.89 -1.49 -9.21
CA GLY A 172 2.65 -0.65 -10.13
C GLY A 172 3.69 -1.43 -10.93
N ALA A 173 4.59 -0.70 -11.63
CA ALA A 173 5.63 -1.28 -12.45
C ALA A 173 7.03 -0.76 -12.10
N SER A 174 7.21 -0.17 -10.92
CA SER A 174 8.53 0.25 -10.44
C SER A 174 9.45 -0.95 -10.14
N ARG A 175 10.76 -0.72 -10.12
CA ARG A 175 11.75 -1.77 -9.91
C ARG A 175 11.55 -2.55 -8.62
N ARG A 176 11.12 -1.87 -7.56
CA ARG A 176 10.82 -2.53 -6.28
C ARG A 176 9.73 -3.62 -6.38
N LYS A 177 8.88 -3.60 -7.42
CA LYS A 177 7.85 -4.62 -7.64
C LYS A 177 8.40 -5.91 -8.25
N ASN A 178 9.68 -5.92 -8.64
CA ASN A 178 10.40 -7.11 -9.11
C ASN A 178 9.68 -7.88 -10.22
N LEU A 179 9.22 -7.12 -11.21
CA LEU A 179 8.48 -7.70 -12.33
C LEU A 179 9.35 -8.62 -13.21
N GLU A 180 10.67 -8.45 -13.18
CA GLU A 180 11.63 -9.33 -13.84
C GLU A 180 11.55 -10.75 -13.27
N ALA A 181 11.66 -10.90 -11.94
CA ALA A 181 11.53 -12.22 -11.31
C ALA A 181 10.15 -12.84 -11.58
N LEU A 182 9.09 -12.04 -11.66
CA LEU A 182 7.76 -12.54 -12.02
C LEU A 182 7.72 -13.01 -13.50
N ALA A 183 8.40 -12.32 -14.41
CA ALA A 183 8.47 -12.72 -15.80
C ALA A 183 9.23 -14.04 -15.97
N ASP A 184 10.41 -14.15 -15.33
CA ASP A 184 11.21 -15.38 -15.29
C ASP A 184 10.42 -16.55 -14.69
N ALA A 185 9.74 -16.29 -13.56
CA ALA A 185 8.85 -17.28 -12.94
C ALA A 185 7.73 -17.74 -13.87
N TRP A 186 7.15 -16.80 -14.61
CA TRP A 186 6.03 -17.12 -15.49
C TRP A 186 6.44 -17.98 -16.68
N GLU A 187 7.65 -17.88 -17.19
CA GLU A 187 8.16 -18.80 -18.21
C GLU A 187 8.09 -20.25 -17.70
N VAL A 188 8.53 -20.50 -16.46
CA VAL A 188 8.49 -21.84 -15.85
C VAL A 188 7.05 -22.28 -15.57
N VAL A 189 6.26 -21.43 -14.90
CA VAL A 189 4.87 -21.74 -14.52
C VAL A 189 4.02 -22.02 -15.74
N SER A 190 4.13 -21.19 -16.80
CA SER A 190 3.32 -21.34 -17.98
C SER A 190 3.63 -22.61 -18.79
N ALA A 191 4.84 -23.13 -18.68
CA ALA A 191 5.22 -24.42 -19.27
C ALA A 191 4.64 -25.60 -18.47
N ALA A 192 4.70 -25.53 -17.14
CA ALA A 192 4.22 -26.58 -16.23
C ALA A 192 2.68 -26.61 -16.10
N ARG A 193 2.03 -25.45 -16.18
CA ARG A 193 0.58 -25.26 -15.99
C ARG A 193 -0.02 -24.46 -17.17
N PRO A 194 -0.24 -25.13 -18.32
CA PRO A 194 -0.79 -24.49 -19.51
C PRO A 194 -2.25 -24.06 -19.38
N ASP A 195 -2.93 -24.44 -18.33
CA ASP A 195 -4.28 -24.04 -17.93
C ASP A 195 -4.35 -22.67 -17.23
N LEU A 196 -3.21 -22.16 -16.73
CA LEU A 196 -3.15 -20.90 -15.99
C LEU A 196 -2.89 -19.70 -16.91
N THR A 197 -3.47 -18.57 -16.53
CA THR A 197 -3.20 -17.24 -17.13
C THR A 197 -2.60 -16.31 -16.06
N LEU A 198 -1.53 -15.56 -16.39
CA LEU A 198 -1.04 -14.49 -15.55
C LEU A 198 -1.83 -13.20 -15.83
N VAL A 199 -2.50 -12.69 -14.84
CA VAL A 199 -3.26 -11.43 -14.90
C VAL A 199 -2.48 -10.34 -14.16
N LEU A 200 -2.14 -9.27 -14.89
CA LEU A 200 -1.46 -8.11 -14.31
C LEU A 200 -2.42 -6.91 -14.29
N SER A 201 -2.84 -6.54 -13.09
CA SER A 201 -3.68 -5.37 -12.83
C SER A 201 -2.85 -4.18 -12.37
N GLY A 202 -3.19 -2.99 -12.85
CA GLY A 202 -2.53 -1.73 -12.49
C GLY A 202 -2.36 -0.81 -13.69
N PRO A 203 -1.86 0.43 -13.47
CA PRO A 203 -1.76 1.41 -14.55
C PRO A 203 -0.89 0.91 -15.70
N PRO A 204 -1.23 1.22 -16.95
CA PRO A 204 -0.37 0.92 -18.10
C PRO A 204 1.04 1.49 -17.88
N HIS A 205 2.06 0.69 -18.22
CA HIS A 205 3.45 1.11 -18.08
C HIS A 205 4.34 0.42 -19.12
N PRO A 206 5.26 1.13 -19.80
CA PRO A 206 6.12 0.57 -20.84
C PRO A 206 6.94 -0.65 -20.40
N ARG A 207 7.54 -0.59 -19.19
CA ARG A 207 8.31 -1.69 -18.61
C ARG A 207 7.46 -2.97 -18.45
N ARG A 208 6.25 -2.85 -17.92
CA ARG A 208 5.33 -4.00 -17.78
C ARG A 208 4.98 -4.59 -19.15
N THR A 209 4.66 -3.74 -20.10
CA THR A 209 4.37 -4.18 -21.47
C THR A 209 5.57 -4.88 -22.10
N ALA A 210 6.79 -4.32 -21.97
CA ALA A 210 8.00 -4.92 -22.51
C ALA A 210 8.30 -6.32 -21.94
N LEU A 211 8.10 -6.50 -20.62
CA LEU A 211 8.36 -7.78 -19.96
C LEU A 211 7.33 -8.87 -20.33
N PHE A 212 6.04 -8.51 -20.37
CA PHE A 212 4.98 -9.52 -20.41
C PHE A 212 4.27 -9.68 -21.75
N SER A 213 4.40 -8.74 -22.70
CA SER A 213 3.65 -8.82 -23.96
C SER A 213 4.03 -10.02 -24.85
N LYS A 214 5.22 -10.59 -24.68
CA LYS A 214 5.71 -11.74 -25.42
C LYS A 214 5.56 -13.06 -24.67
N LEU A 215 5.24 -13.01 -23.37
CA LEU A 215 5.09 -14.21 -22.58
C LEU A 215 3.72 -14.87 -22.84
N PRO A 216 3.65 -16.20 -22.90
CA PRO A 216 2.41 -16.90 -23.18
C PRO A 216 1.40 -16.71 -22.06
N ARG A 217 0.12 -16.66 -22.44
CA ARG A 217 -1.00 -16.59 -21.48
C ARG A 217 -0.87 -15.49 -20.44
N THR A 218 -0.45 -14.30 -20.84
CA THR A 218 -0.44 -13.10 -20.01
C THR A 218 -1.58 -12.15 -20.40
N ARG A 219 -2.15 -11.48 -19.42
CA ARG A 219 -3.20 -10.48 -19.58
C ARG A 219 -2.86 -9.22 -18.81
N LEU A 220 -2.64 -8.14 -19.54
CA LEU A 220 -2.48 -6.79 -19.00
C LEU A 220 -3.86 -6.13 -18.97
N VAL A 221 -4.58 -6.23 -17.84
CA VAL A 221 -5.98 -5.74 -17.72
C VAL A 221 -6.06 -4.26 -17.44
N GLY A 222 -4.93 -3.57 -17.21
CA GLY A 222 -4.93 -2.16 -16.89
C GLY A 222 -5.51 -1.88 -15.51
N ARG A 223 -6.07 -0.68 -15.33
CA ARG A 223 -6.80 -0.32 -14.11
C ARG A 223 -8.18 -0.96 -14.13
N VAL A 224 -8.43 -1.86 -13.21
CA VAL A 224 -9.74 -2.49 -13.01
C VAL A 224 -10.63 -1.55 -12.21
N PRO A 225 -11.92 -1.40 -12.56
CA PRO A 225 -12.87 -0.64 -11.75
C PRO A 225 -12.89 -1.13 -10.30
N ALA A 226 -12.95 -0.21 -9.34
CA ALA A 226 -12.83 -0.53 -7.91
C ALA A 226 -13.83 -1.61 -7.45
N ALA A 227 -15.06 -1.56 -7.95
CA ALA A 227 -16.10 -2.55 -7.63
C ALA A 227 -15.76 -3.99 -8.08
N LEU A 228 -14.87 -4.17 -9.04
CA LEU A 228 -14.48 -5.49 -9.54
C LEU A 228 -13.20 -6.03 -8.88
N VAL A 229 -12.44 -5.16 -8.19
CA VAL A 229 -11.14 -5.55 -7.61
C VAL A 229 -11.28 -6.66 -6.57
N PRO A 230 -12.19 -6.60 -5.59
CA PRO A 230 -12.34 -7.67 -4.61
C PRO A 230 -12.64 -9.03 -5.25
N GLY A 231 -13.56 -9.07 -6.20
CA GLY A 231 -13.89 -10.30 -6.92
C GLY A 231 -12.75 -10.82 -7.83
N LEU A 232 -11.88 -9.92 -8.30
CA LEU A 232 -10.68 -10.30 -9.02
C LEU A 232 -9.67 -11.00 -8.11
N PHE A 233 -9.54 -10.57 -6.85
CA PHE A 233 -8.71 -11.25 -5.85
C PHE A 233 -9.34 -12.58 -5.42
N ALA A 234 -10.64 -12.60 -5.11
CA ALA A 234 -11.35 -13.81 -4.64
C ALA A 234 -11.35 -14.95 -5.66
N GLY A 235 -11.36 -14.63 -6.96
CA GLY A 235 -11.32 -15.63 -8.02
C GLY A 235 -9.91 -16.06 -8.45
N ALA A 236 -8.85 -15.50 -7.86
CA ALA A 236 -7.49 -15.84 -8.23
C ALA A 236 -7.07 -17.21 -7.66
N THR A 237 -6.46 -18.04 -8.50
CA THR A 237 -5.82 -19.31 -8.06
C THR A 237 -4.65 -19.03 -7.13
N ALA A 238 -3.93 -17.94 -7.34
CA ALA A 238 -2.93 -17.39 -6.43
C ALA A 238 -2.80 -15.87 -6.66
N VAL A 239 -2.49 -15.13 -5.61
CA VAL A 239 -2.06 -13.74 -5.67
C VAL A 239 -0.55 -13.70 -5.44
N VAL A 240 0.21 -13.09 -6.37
CA VAL A 240 1.67 -13.05 -6.30
C VAL A 240 2.18 -11.63 -6.05
N VAL A 241 3.02 -11.47 -5.02
CA VAL A 241 3.64 -10.19 -4.60
C VAL A 241 5.15 -10.41 -4.46
N PRO A 242 5.91 -10.41 -5.58
CA PRO A 242 7.33 -10.76 -5.60
C PRO A 242 8.24 -9.57 -5.24
N SER A 243 7.69 -8.54 -4.61
CA SER A 243 8.31 -7.23 -4.41
C SER A 243 9.62 -7.31 -3.62
N LEU A 244 10.62 -6.55 -4.04
CA LEU A 244 11.88 -6.33 -3.30
C LEU A 244 11.67 -5.42 -2.08
N TYR A 245 10.67 -4.55 -2.15
CA TYR A 245 10.38 -3.61 -1.08
C TYR A 245 8.90 -3.22 -1.06
N GLU A 246 8.27 -3.33 0.12
CA GLU A 246 6.93 -2.85 0.45
C GLU A 246 6.95 -2.18 1.83
N GLY A 247 6.33 -1.00 1.94
CA GLY A 247 6.13 -0.38 3.25
C GLY A 247 5.08 -1.11 4.10
N PHE A 248 4.15 -1.83 3.43
CA PHE A 248 3.15 -2.69 4.10
C PHE A 248 2.81 -3.92 3.26
N GLY A 249 2.33 -3.73 2.02
CA GLY A 249 1.95 -4.85 1.17
C GLY A 249 0.44 -5.07 1.10
N LEU A 250 -0.34 -3.99 0.91
CA LEU A 250 -1.80 -4.08 0.75
C LEU A 250 -2.26 -5.18 -0.21
N PRO A 251 -1.64 -5.40 -1.39
CA PRO A 251 -2.07 -6.49 -2.28
C PRO A 251 -1.96 -7.89 -1.67
N ALA A 252 -0.96 -8.12 -0.79
CA ALA A 252 -0.87 -9.39 -0.07
C ALA A 252 -1.99 -9.52 0.95
N LEU A 253 -2.27 -8.47 1.72
CA LEU A 253 -3.36 -8.44 2.69
C LEU A 253 -4.74 -8.57 2.01
N GLU A 254 -4.96 -7.90 0.89
CA GLU A 254 -6.18 -8.02 0.08
C GLU A 254 -6.38 -9.45 -0.44
N GLY A 255 -5.29 -10.11 -0.87
CA GLY A 255 -5.30 -11.52 -1.26
C GLY A 255 -5.69 -12.44 -0.12
N LEU A 256 -5.08 -12.27 1.06
CA LEU A 256 -5.43 -13.03 2.27
C LEU A 256 -6.90 -12.82 2.65
N ALA A 257 -7.37 -11.59 2.66
CA ALA A 257 -8.75 -11.23 3.00
C ALA A 257 -9.77 -11.87 2.05
N ALA A 258 -9.49 -11.83 0.75
CA ALA A 258 -10.31 -12.45 -0.27
C ALA A 258 -10.25 -13.99 -0.26
N GLY A 259 -9.37 -14.59 0.58
CA GLY A 259 -9.20 -16.03 0.69
C GLY A 259 -8.46 -16.66 -0.49
N ALA A 260 -7.74 -15.88 -1.26
CA ALA A 260 -6.86 -16.39 -2.28
C ALA A 260 -5.53 -16.88 -1.65
N PRO A 261 -4.93 -17.97 -2.13
CA PRO A 261 -3.56 -18.33 -1.77
C PRO A 261 -2.61 -17.19 -2.14
N VAL A 262 -1.79 -16.74 -1.18
CA VAL A 262 -0.84 -15.64 -1.39
C VAL A 262 0.58 -16.17 -1.46
N VAL A 263 1.30 -15.79 -2.52
CA VAL A 263 2.74 -16.00 -2.68
C VAL A 263 3.42 -14.64 -2.59
N ALA A 264 4.24 -14.43 -1.58
CA ALA A 264 4.90 -13.15 -1.35
C ALA A 264 6.40 -13.32 -1.15
N ALA A 265 7.17 -12.33 -1.58
CA ALA A 265 8.60 -12.33 -1.31
C ALA A 265 8.88 -12.21 0.19
N ARG A 266 9.91 -12.90 0.68
CA ARG A 266 10.39 -12.83 2.07
C ARG A 266 11.23 -11.57 2.28
N THR A 267 10.66 -10.41 2.00
CA THR A 267 11.34 -9.11 2.03
C THR A 267 10.48 -8.06 2.72
N SER A 268 11.12 -7.09 3.33
CA SER A 268 10.49 -5.89 3.87
C SER A 268 9.29 -6.22 4.78
N ALA A 269 8.16 -5.53 4.66
CA ALA A 269 6.97 -5.75 5.47
C ALA A 269 6.15 -7.00 5.10
N LEU A 270 6.44 -7.68 3.98
CA LEU A 270 5.63 -8.81 3.53
C LEU A 270 5.60 -9.98 4.53
N PRO A 271 6.72 -10.42 5.16
CA PRO A 271 6.67 -11.47 6.19
C PRO A 271 5.80 -11.09 7.39
N GLU A 272 5.81 -9.81 7.76
CA GLU A 272 5.03 -9.28 8.87
C GLU A 272 3.52 -9.29 8.59
N VAL A 273 3.13 -9.02 7.35
CA VAL A 273 1.73 -9.04 6.93
C VAL A 273 1.23 -10.45 6.67
N VAL A 274 1.99 -11.25 5.94
CA VAL A 274 1.58 -12.59 5.49
C VAL A 274 1.70 -13.62 6.62
N GLY A 275 2.77 -13.57 7.41
CA GLY A 275 3.03 -14.55 8.48
C GLY A 275 3.15 -15.98 7.92
N ASP A 276 2.49 -16.92 8.59
CA ASP A 276 2.37 -18.33 8.19
C ASP A 276 1.10 -18.63 7.36
N ALA A 277 0.38 -17.58 6.99
CA ALA A 277 -0.88 -17.67 6.24
C ALA A 277 -0.73 -17.55 4.71
N GLY A 278 0.51 -17.57 4.22
CA GLY A 278 0.85 -17.57 2.80
C GLY A 278 2.22 -18.19 2.56
N VAL A 279 2.60 -18.29 1.30
CA VAL A 279 3.89 -18.83 0.86
C VAL A 279 4.90 -17.68 0.79
N LEU A 280 5.89 -17.70 1.67
CA LEU A 280 7.00 -16.74 1.66
C LEU A 280 8.19 -17.34 0.92
N VAL A 281 8.60 -16.70 -0.17
CA VAL A 281 9.66 -17.14 -1.09
C VAL A 281 10.79 -16.12 -1.17
N GLU A 282 11.99 -16.54 -1.56
CA GLU A 282 13.02 -15.58 -1.94
C GLU A 282 12.60 -14.83 -3.22
N PRO A 283 13.01 -13.57 -3.41
CA PRO A 283 12.56 -12.73 -4.53
C PRO A 283 13.26 -13.07 -5.85
N THR A 284 13.46 -14.37 -6.12
CA THR A 284 14.05 -14.88 -7.36
C THR A 284 12.98 -15.47 -8.28
N GLY A 285 13.25 -15.53 -9.60
CA GLY A 285 12.32 -16.14 -10.55
C GLY A 285 12.01 -17.60 -10.21
N ALA A 286 13.03 -18.36 -9.80
CA ALA A 286 12.88 -19.78 -9.46
C ALA A 286 11.98 -19.99 -8.24
N ASP A 287 12.25 -19.27 -7.14
CA ASP A 287 11.48 -19.43 -5.90
C ASP A 287 10.05 -18.92 -6.05
N VAL A 288 9.86 -17.82 -6.79
CA VAL A 288 8.51 -17.31 -7.13
C VAL A 288 7.74 -18.33 -7.99
N ALA A 289 8.40 -19.00 -8.95
CA ALA A 289 7.76 -20.05 -9.74
C ALA A 289 7.33 -21.24 -8.88
N GLU A 290 8.21 -21.73 -8.00
CA GLU A 290 7.91 -22.82 -7.07
C GLU A 290 6.72 -22.46 -6.16
N GLY A 291 6.73 -21.25 -5.58
CA GLY A 291 5.63 -20.75 -4.76
C GLY A 291 4.30 -20.70 -5.51
N ILE A 292 4.29 -20.21 -6.76
CA ILE A 292 3.08 -20.18 -7.61
C ILE A 292 2.59 -21.60 -7.92
N LEU A 293 3.49 -22.51 -8.28
CA LEU A 293 3.13 -23.90 -8.58
C LEU A 293 2.56 -24.60 -7.36
N PHE A 294 3.12 -24.40 -6.18
CA PHE A 294 2.57 -24.91 -4.93
C PHE A 294 1.17 -24.30 -4.66
N ALA A 295 1.04 -22.99 -4.71
CA ALA A 295 -0.24 -22.30 -4.49
C ALA A 295 -1.33 -22.73 -5.47
N ALA A 296 -0.95 -23.12 -6.69
CA ALA A 296 -1.85 -23.60 -7.73
C ALA A 296 -1.99 -25.13 -7.78
N SER A 297 -1.45 -25.89 -6.84
CA SER A 297 -1.43 -27.35 -6.87
C SER A 297 -2.80 -27.99 -6.60
N GLY A 298 -3.71 -27.29 -5.91
CA GLY A 298 -4.96 -27.85 -5.42
C GLY A 298 -4.80 -28.74 -4.18
N ASP A 299 -3.62 -28.77 -3.55
CA ASP A 299 -3.37 -29.49 -2.31
C ASP A 299 -4.26 -28.94 -1.18
N SER A 300 -4.73 -29.80 -0.29
CA SER A 300 -5.51 -29.44 0.90
C SER A 300 -4.76 -28.49 1.84
N ALA A 301 -3.43 -28.55 1.88
CA ALA A 301 -2.59 -27.63 2.62
C ALA A 301 -2.77 -26.18 2.13
N VAL A 302 -2.93 -25.98 0.82
CA VAL A 302 -3.18 -24.64 0.22
C VAL A 302 -4.53 -24.09 0.67
N SER A 303 -5.57 -24.92 0.64
CA SER A 303 -6.91 -24.51 1.10
C SER A 303 -6.91 -24.15 2.60
N THR A 304 -6.20 -24.94 3.42
CA THR A 304 -6.03 -24.68 4.86
C THR A 304 -5.27 -23.37 5.09
N MET A 305 -4.21 -23.14 4.33
CA MET A 305 -3.42 -21.90 4.39
C MET A 305 -4.26 -20.68 4.00
N ALA A 306 -5.05 -20.76 2.92
CA ALA A 306 -5.94 -19.69 2.48
C ALA A 306 -7.03 -19.36 3.53
N ALA A 307 -7.58 -20.37 4.20
CA ALA A 307 -8.50 -20.16 5.32
C ALA A 307 -7.84 -19.40 6.48
N ARG A 308 -6.61 -19.79 6.88
CA ARG A 308 -5.82 -19.04 7.87
C ARG A 308 -5.54 -17.60 7.40
N GLY A 309 -5.35 -17.39 6.10
CA GLY A 309 -5.18 -16.08 5.50
C GLY A 309 -6.35 -15.15 5.81
N ARG A 310 -7.57 -15.62 5.63
CA ARG A 310 -8.78 -14.85 5.98
C ARG A 310 -8.85 -14.51 7.46
N GLU A 311 -8.53 -15.45 8.35
CA GLU A 311 -8.51 -15.18 9.80
C GLU A 311 -7.45 -14.13 10.14
N ARG A 312 -6.24 -14.26 9.59
CA ARG A 312 -5.19 -13.30 9.79
C ARG A 312 -5.56 -11.90 9.28
N ALA A 313 -6.19 -11.80 8.11
CA ALA A 313 -6.58 -10.51 7.54
C ALA A 313 -7.58 -9.75 8.44
N ARG A 314 -8.42 -10.44 9.22
CA ARG A 314 -9.34 -9.84 10.18
C ARG A 314 -8.65 -9.12 11.35
N GLU A 315 -7.37 -9.40 11.60
CA GLU A 315 -6.58 -8.69 12.59
C GLU A 315 -6.20 -7.28 12.13
N PHE A 316 -6.21 -7.03 10.81
CA PHE A 316 -5.84 -5.78 10.17
C PHE A 316 -7.10 -4.98 9.81
N THR A 317 -7.57 -4.16 10.75
CA THR A 317 -8.76 -3.34 10.53
C THR A 317 -8.45 -1.85 10.54
N TRP A 318 -9.12 -1.09 9.70
CA TRP A 318 -8.99 0.36 9.70
C TRP A 318 -9.48 1.00 10.99
N GLU A 319 -10.41 0.38 11.70
CA GLU A 319 -10.89 0.80 13.03
C GLU A 319 -9.77 0.70 14.08
N ARG A 320 -9.01 -0.40 14.06
CA ARG A 320 -7.83 -0.56 14.94
C ARG A 320 -6.78 0.47 14.58
N SER A 321 -6.43 0.59 13.31
CA SER A 321 -5.48 1.57 12.81
C SER A 321 -5.86 2.99 13.27
N ALA A 322 -7.10 3.42 13.08
CA ALA A 322 -7.55 4.74 13.49
C ALA A 322 -7.48 4.96 15.01
N ARG A 323 -7.82 3.96 15.83
CA ARG A 323 -7.67 4.05 17.29
C ARG A 323 -6.22 4.21 17.73
N GLU A 324 -5.30 3.48 17.10
CA GLU A 324 -3.87 3.57 17.37
C GLU A 324 -3.32 4.96 16.95
N HIS A 325 -3.74 5.50 15.80
CA HIS A 325 -3.44 6.89 15.40
C HIS A 325 -3.93 7.90 16.43
N ALA A 326 -5.17 7.75 16.89
CA ALA A 326 -5.74 8.65 17.89
C ALA A 326 -5.00 8.57 19.24
N ALA A 327 -4.44 7.42 19.60
CA ALA A 327 -3.59 7.29 20.77
C ALA A 327 -2.28 8.10 20.61
N VAL A 328 -1.68 8.12 19.43
CA VAL A 328 -0.50 8.96 19.13
C VAL A 328 -0.90 10.44 19.21
N TRP A 329 -2.01 10.86 18.61
CA TRP A 329 -2.46 12.26 18.67
C TRP A 329 -2.66 12.73 20.09
N ARG A 330 -3.34 11.94 20.94
CA ARG A 330 -3.54 12.28 22.37
C ARG A 330 -2.23 12.38 23.15
N ARG A 331 -1.27 11.48 22.87
CA ARG A 331 0.06 11.54 23.51
C ARG A 331 0.81 12.81 23.13
N VAL A 332 0.79 13.18 21.86
CA VAL A 332 1.43 14.39 21.34
C VAL A 332 0.77 15.64 21.94
N PHE A 333 -0.56 15.67 22.01
CA PHE A 333 -1.31 16.76 22.64
C PHE A 333 -1.00 16.91 24.13
N SER A 334 -0.91 15.81 24.88
CA SER A 334 -0.66 15.84 26.34
C SER A 334 0.79 16.14 26.71
N GLY A 335 1.72 15.96 25.79
CA GLY A 335 3.15 16.23 25.98
C GLY A 335 3.61 17.60 25.52
N SER A 336 2.68 18.43 25.00
CA SER A 336 2.94 19.79 24.50
C SER A 336 2.70 20.89 25.55
#